data_36ed30f1277bef5742b607e92fa5fdc8
#
_entry.id   36ed30f1277bef5742b607e92fa5fdc8
#
_cell.length_a   1.000
_cell.length_b   1.000
_cell.length_c   1.000
_cell.angle_alpha   90.00
_cell.angle_beta   90.00
_cell.angle_gamma   90.00
#
_symmetry.space_group_name_H-M   'P 1'
#
loop_
_entity.id
_entity.type
_entity.pdbx_description
1 polymer ?
#
loop_
_entity_poly.entity_id
_entity_poly.type
_entity_poly.pdbx_seq_one_letter_code
_entity_poly.pdbx_strand_id
1 'polypeptide(L)'
;MRHLFLFDVDGVLVEARGYLRALQDTVAHFARRMGVGDPVLTEDEVRAGEAHGLTSEWDSAPAYILTLLIERLRREPSLALPSRWDDALNTLAAPPLSLPHPDYTALVARVGARRREFKETSHAVRAVLFDEAQALPEVQREAVAVILDELLGDTHAFDRAPVTQYFQHLAIGSAGVERTYGVTSQFEMRPYLLDYDVADLSSETAAQLRDATDAGRIYPVIYTARPSLPPNGSAAPANGYSPEAELAQTLVGLEGWPLIGLGRLQWLAARCGGQTAQMVKPSPVQALAAIGAAVGPEVAGLEAAWDFHTTGDLCGPLADLGATTVHIFEDTVGGMSGVRGAVEMLYAAGVDIRWQPYGITPATGAKAEAMAAQGIPTYRSVNDAVETALRHTL
;
A
#
# COMPACT_ATOMS: atom_id res chain seq x y z
N MET A 1 11.93 23.35 22.36
CA MET A 1 11.63 23.05 20.95
C MET A 1 11.18 21.60 20.86
N ARG A 2 10.10 21.29 20.11
CA ARG A 2 9.66 19.90 19.88
C ARG A 2 10.35 19.33 18.65
N HIS A 3 10.68 18.03 18.70
CA HIS A 3 11.23 17.30 17.56
C HIS A 3 10.28 16.16 17.18
N LEU A 4 9.55 16.32 16.06
CA LEU A 4 8.65 15.30 15.53
C LEU A 4 9.41 14.45 14.53
N PHE A 5 9.34 13.12 14.66
CA PHE A 5 10.02 12.17 13.78
C PHE A 5 8.98 11.38 12.99
N LEU A 6 8.84 11.70 11.71
CA LEU A 6 7.93 11.04 10.78
C LEU A 6 8.70 9.99 9.99
N PHE A 7 8.27 8.74 10.06
CA PHE A 7 8.92 7.63 9.35
C PHE A 7 7.99 7.04 8.30
N ASP A 8 8.44 7.00 7.04
CA ASP A 8 7.83 6.08 6.09
C ASP A 8 8.19 4.63 6.44
N VAL A 9 7.47 3.68 5.87
CA VAL A 9 7.68 2.25 6.10
C VAL A 9 8.51 1.66 4.96
N ASP A 10 7.99 1.65 3.75
CA ASP A 10 8.60 0.97 2.60
C ASP A 10 9.86 1.69 2.10
N GLY A 11 10.98 0.98 2.07
CA GLY A 11 12.27 1.54 1.68
C GLY A 11 12.91 2.47 2.72
N VAL A 12 12.32 2.55 3.93
CA VAL A 12 12.84 3.31 5.08
C VAL A 12 12.99 2.40 6.30
N LEU A 13 11.89 1.96 6.89
CA LEU A 13 11.91 1.07 8.05
C LEU A 13 12.01 -0.40 7.65
N VAL A 14 11.50 -0.73 6.46
CA VAL A 14 11.31 -2.09 5.97
C VAL A 14 11.65 -2.19 4.48
N GLU A 15 12.41 -3.21 4.09
CA GLU A 15 12.47 -3.67 2.71
C GLU A 15 11.27 -4.58 2.44
N ALA A 16 10.31 -4.09 1.64
CA ALA A 16 9.05 -4.78 1.36
C ALA A 16 9.25 -5.93 0.36
N ARG A 17 9.30 -7.16 0.84
CA ARG A 17 9.39 -8.39 0.04
C ARG A 17 8.14 -9.27 0.16
N GLY A 18 7.38 -9.09 1.23
CA GLY A 18 6.21 -9.90 1.54
C GLY A 18 5.09 -9.73 0.52
N TYR A 19 4.87 -8.52 0.02
CA TYR A 19 3.87 -8.25 -1.03
C TYR A 19 4.20 -8.96 -2.33
N LEU A 20 5.44 -8.83 -2.81
CA LEU A 20 5.90 -9.51 -4.03
C LEU A 20 5.71 -11.02 -3.90
N ARG A 21 6.12 -11.60 -2.77
CA ARG A 21 5.99 -13.04 -2.52
C ARG A 21 4.53 -13.48 -2.46
N ALA A 22 3.67 -12.74 -1.77
CA ALA A 22 2.23 -13.02 -1.70
C ALA A 22 1.57 -12.94 -3.08
N LEU A 23 1.94 -11.94 -3.89
CA LEU A 23 1.44 -11.80 -5.26
C LEU A 23 1.86 -12.99 -6.13
N GLN A 24 3.14 -13.37 -6.11
CA GLN A 24 3.67 -14.51 -6.86
C GLN A 24 2.95 -15.81 -6.49
N ASP A 25 2.81 -16.09 -5.20
CA ASP A 25 2.18 -17.31 -4.72
C ASP A 25 0.66 -17.31 -4.97
N THR A 26 0.01 -16.14 -4.97
CA THR A 26 -1.40 -15.99 -5.36
C THR A 26 -1.59 -16.33 -6.83
N VAL A 27 -0.79 -15.77 -7.72
CA VAL A 27 -0.86 -16.07 -9.17
C VAL A 27 -0.58 -17.54 -9.42
N ALA A 28 0.45 -18.12 -8.79
CA ALA A 28 0.79 -19.53 -8.91
C ALA A 28 -0.33 -20.44 -8.38
N HIS A 29 -0.99 -20.09 -7.27
CA HIS A 29 -2.12 -20.84 -6.74
C HIS A 29 -3.26 -20.97 -7.75
N PHE A 30 -3.72 -19.86 -8.31
CA PHE A 30 -4.81 -19.87 -9.27
C PHE A 30 -4.39 -20.48 -10.62
N ALA A 31 -3.14 -20.31 -11.05
CA ALA A 31 -2.59 -20.97 -12.21
C ALA A 31 -2.65 -22.51 -12.08
N ARG A 32 -2.22 -23.05 -10.92
CA ARG A 32 -2.35 -24.49 -10.63
C ARG A 32 -3.80 -24.95 -10.64
N ARG A 33 -4.71 -24.19 -10.03
CA ARG A 33 -6.15 -24.48 -10.07
C ARG A 33 -6.73 -24.48 -11.48
N MET A 34 -6.19 -23.63 -12.36
CA MET A 34 -6.53 -23.65 -13.80
C MET A 34 -5.80 -24.73 -14.60
N GLY A 35 -4.94 -25.52 -13.98
CA GLY A 35 -4.15 -26.54 -14.66
C GLY A 35 -3.08 -25.99 -15.63
N VAL A 36 -2.61 -24.75 -15.45
CA VAL A 36 -1.59 -24.15 -16.33
C VAL A 36 -0.17 -24.19 -15.75
N GLY A 37 0.04 -24.90 -14.66
CA GLY A 37 1.36 -25.06 -14.04
C GLY A 37 1.69 -23.94 -13.05
N ASP A 38 2.99 -23.69 -12.85
CA ASP A 38 3.53 -22.66 -11.96
C ASP A 38 4.20 -21.55 -12.79
N PRO A 39 3.46 -20.55 -13.28
CA PRO A 39 4.10 -19.38 -13.88
C PRO A 39 4.85 -18.61 -12.79
N VAL A 40 6.12 -18.31 -13.05
CA VAL A 40 6.90 -17.48 -12.14
C VAL A 40 6.76 -16.03 -12.58
N LEU A 41 5.90 -15.28 -11.87
CA LEU A 41 5.83 -13.83 -12.03
C LEU A 41 7.14 -13.22 -11.53
N THR A 42 7.86 -12.52 -12.41
CA THR A 42 9.15 -11.94 -12.08
C THR A 42 9.01 -10.57 -11.40
N GLU A 43 10.02 -10.19 -10.63
CA GLU A 43 10.06 -8.87 -10.00
C GLU A 43 10.05 -7.73 -11.04
N ASP A 44 10.70 -7.92 -12.21
CA ASP A 44 10.71 -6.94 -13.29
C ASP A 44 9.32 -6.73 -13.90
N GLU A 45 8.51 -7.77 -14.01
CA GLU A 45 7.13 -7.68 -14.48
C GLU A 45 6.23 -6.94 -13.46
N VAL A 46 6.44 -7.17 -12.16
CA VAL A 46 5.72 -6.43 -11.10
C VAL A 46 6.12 -4.96 -11.14
N ARG A 47 7.42 -4.64 -11.20
CA ARG A 47 7.89 -3.26 -11.34
C ARG A 47 7.36 -2.57 -12.61
N ALA A 48 7.26 -3.30 -13.72
CA ALA A 48 6.63 -2.78 -14.94
C ALA A 48 5.15 -2.45 -14.70
N GLY A 49 4.43 -3.29 -13.94
CA GLY A 49 3.05 -3.03 -13.51
C GLY A 49 2.93 -1.73 -12.73
N GLU A 50 3.73 -1.57 -11.69
CA GLU A 50 3.80 -0.36 -10.85
C GLU A 50 4.08 0.91 -11.68
N ALA A 51 5.05 0.84 -12.60
CA ALA A 51 5.39 1.95 -13.50
C ALA A 51 4.22 2.35 -14.42
N HIS A 52 3.28 1.45 -14.69
CA HIS A 52 2.07 1.69 -15.49
C HIS A 52 0.80 1.91 -14.64
N GLY A 53 0.94 2.03 -13.31
CA GLY A 53 -0.14 2.40 -12.40
C GLY A 53 -0.91 1.20 -11.80
N LEU A 54 -0.40 -0.03 -11.94
CA LEU A 54 -0.86 -1.19 -11.17
C LEU A 54 -0.04 -1.26 -9.87
N THR A 55 -0.38 -0.40 -8.92
CA THR A 55 0.35 -0.24 -7.65
C THR A 55 -0.29 -0.97 -6.48
N SER A 56 -1.44 -1.59 -6.69
CA SER A 56 -2.14 -2.41 -5.70
C SER A 56 -2.14 -3.87 -6.14
N GLU A 57 -1.68 -4.75 -5.27
CA GLU A 57 -1.70 -6.20 -5.51
C GLU A 57 -3.12 -6.74 -5.64
N TRP A 58 -4.11 -6.08 -5.04
CA TRP A 58 -5.52 -6.43 -5.17
C TRP A 58 -6.04 -6.22 -6.59
N ASP A 59 -5.47 -5.27 -7.33
CA ASP A 59 -5.80 -5.05 -8.75
C ASP A 59 -4.90 -5.87 -9.69
N SER A 60 -3.63 -6.03 -9.36
CA SER A 60 -2.64 -6.69 -10.21
C SER A 60 -2.75 -8.22 -10.18
N ALA A 61 -3.05 -8.83 -9.03
CA ALA A 61 -3.21 -10.29 -8.93
C ALA A 61 -4.30 -10.82 -9.88
N PRO A 62 -5.56 -10.29 -9.86
CA PRO A 62 -6.56 -10.73 -10.81
C PRO A 62 -6.20 -10.41 -12.27
N ALA A 63 -5.45 -9.33 -12.56
CA ALA A 63 -5.00 -9.01 -13.90
C ALA A 63 -4.10 -10.11 -14.48
N TYR A 64 -3.10 -10.55 -13.72
CA TYR A 64 -2.18 -11.64 -14.13
C TYR A 64 -2.90 -12.99 -14.26
N ILE A 65 -3.78 -13.32 -13.31
CA ILE A 65 -4.56 -14.57 -13.30
C ILE A 65 -5.49 -14.64 -14.51
N LEU A 66 -6.21 -13.55 -14.82
CA LEU A 66 -7.15 -13.50 -15.94
C LEU A 66 -6.44 -13.52 -17.30
N THR A 67 -5.22 -13.01 -17.38
CA THR A 67 -4.39 -13.18 -18.56
C THR A 67 -4.08 -14.64 -18.82
N LEU A 68 -3.72 -15.41 -17.79
CA LEU A 68 -3.53 -16.86 -17.90
C LEU A 68 -4.82 -17.59 -18.32
N LEU A 69 -5.97 -17.17 -17.79
CA LEU A 69 -7.26 -17.72 -18.20
C LEU A 69 -7.50 -17.52 -19.70
N ILE A 70 -7.34 -16.30 -20.21
CA ILE A 70 -7.55 -15.98 -21.63
C ILE A 70 -6.58 -16.75 -22.52
N GLU A 71 -5.30 -16.85 -22.13
CA GLU A 71 -4.30 -17.62 -22.89
C GLU A 71 -4.62 -19.13 -22.92
N ARG A 72 -5.13 -19.69 -21.83
CA ARG A 72 -5.60 -21.07 -21.78
C ARG A 72 -6.77 -21.29 -22.73
N LEU A 73 -7.79 -20.44 -22.68
CA LEU A 73 -8.98 -20.55 -23.52
C LEU A 73 -8.68 -20.41 -25.02
N ARG A 74 -7.71 -19.58 -25.41
CA ARG A 74 -7.24 -19.47 -26.81
C ARG A 74 -6.73 -20.81 -27.34
N ARG A 75 -6.22 -21.69 -26.49
CA ARG A 75 -5.70 -23.01 -26.88
C ARG A 75 -6.74 -24.12 -26.84
N GLU A 76 -7.85 -23.86 -26.20
CA GLU A 76 -8.97 -24.81 -26.06
C GLU A 76 -10.28 -24.18 -26.54
N PRO A 77 -10.41 -23.84 -27.85
CA PRO A 77 -11.55 -23.08 -28.36
C PRO A 77 -12.89 -23.84 -28.27
N SER A 78 -12.86 -25.14 -28.09
CA SER A 78 -14.07 -25.99 -27.92
C SER A 78 -14.46 -26.14 -26.44
N LEU A 79 -13.67 -25.66 -25.48
CA LEU A 79 -13.97 -25.79 -24.05
C LEU A 79 -15.18 -24.92 -23.69
N ALA A 80 -16.25 -25.51 -23.19
CA ALA A 80 -17.36 -24.76 -22.59
C ALA A 80 -16.98 -24.36 -21.17
N LEU A 81 -16.91 -23.03 -20.93
CA LEU A 81 -16.51 -22.47 -19.64
C LEU A 81 -17.78 -22.06 -18.85
N PRO A 82 -17.94 -22.47 -17.59
CA PRO A 82 -18.94 -21.91 -16.69
C PRO A 82 -18.66 -20.43 -16.41
N SER A 83 -19.71 -19.65 -16.19
CA SER A 83 -19.57 -18.20 -15.94
C SER A 83 -19.24 -17.84 -14.48
N ARG A 84 -19.39 -18.78 -13.52
CA ARG A 84 -18.96 -18.57 -12.14
C ARG A 84 -17.50 -18.96 -11.99
N TRP A 85 -16.72 -18.15 -11.30
CA TRP A 85 -15.27 -18.35 -11.15
C TRP A 85 -14.89 -19.72 -10.59
N ASP A 86 -15.50 -20.15 -9.47
CA ASP A 86 -15.18 -21.44 -8.86
C ASP A 86 -15.53 -22.63 -9.75
N ASP A 87 -16.65 -22.59 -10.48
CA ASP A 87 -17.06 -23.63 -11.42
C ASP A 87 -16.12 -23.66 -12.64
N ALA A 88 -15.68 -22.49 -13.10
CA ALA A 88 -14.68 -22.36 -14.15
C ALA A 88 -13.33 -22.98 -13.74
N LEU A 89 -12.84 -22.70 -12.53
CA LEU A 89 -11.63 -23.32 -12.00
C LEU A 89 -11.73 -24.85 -11.93
N ASN A 90 -12.86 -25.40 -11.48
CA ASN A 90 -13.08 -26.84 -11.44
C ASN A 90 -13.08 -27.47 -12.85
N THR A 91 -13.62 -26.76 -13.85
CA THR A 91 -13.62 -27.21 -15.26
C THR A 91 -12.20 -27.17 -15.85
N LEU A 92 -11.41 -26.15 -15.49
CA LEU A 92 -10.05 -25.94 -16.00
C LEU A 92 -8.99 -26.84 -15.35
N ALA A 93 -9.29 -27.43 -14.19
CA ALA A 93 -8.31 -28.20 -13.42
C ALA A 93 -7.73 -29.41 -14.20
N ALA A 94 -8.47 -29.99 -15.15
CA ALA A 94 -8.07 -31.15 -15.92
C ALA A 94 -8.56 -31.05 -17.39
N PRO A 95 -7.74 -31.49 -18.39
CA PRO A 95 -6.35 -31.89 -18.26
C PRO A 95 -5.38 -30.67 -18.08
N PRO A 96 -4.21 -30.89 -17.48
CA PRO A 96 -3.19 -29.83 -17.37
C PRO A 96 -2.69 -29.40 -18.76
N LEU A 97 -2.49 -28.11 -18.95
CA LEU A 97 -1.99 -27.51 -20.18
C LEU A 97 -0.74 -26.65 -19.90
N SER A 98 0.38 -26.96 -20.54
CA SER A 98 1.55 -26.10 -20.47
C SER A 98 1.34 -24.87 -21.35
N LEU A 99 1.38 -23.68 -20.73
CA LEU A 99 1.35 -22.40 -21.44
C LEU A 99 2.77 -21.81 -21.55
N PRO A 100 3.09 -21.08 -22.63
CA PRO A 100 4.23 -20.21 -22.61
C PRO A 100 4.02 -19.11 -21.55
N HIS A 101 5.09 -18.56 -21.03
CA HIS A 101 5.00 -17.42 -20.11
C HIS A 101 4.28 -16.26 -20.81
N PRO A 102 3.21 -15.70 -20.22
CA PRO A 102 2.51 -14.57 -20.83
C PRO A 102 3.39 -13.32 -20.88
N ASP A 103 3.15 -12.47 -21.85
CA ASP A 103 3.78 -11.14 -21.92
C ASP A 103 3.04 -10.17 -20.97
N TYR A 104 3.32 -10.28 -19.68
CA TYR A 104 2.76 -9.39 -18.68
C TYR A 104 3.20 -7.93 -18.88
N THR A 105 4.39 -7.69 -19.39
CA THR A 105 4.87 -6.33 -19.68
C THR A 105 4.00 -5.65 -20.74
N ALA A 106 3.64 -6.37 -21.82
CA ALA A 106 2.73 -5.83 -22.82
C ALA A 106 1.30 -5.61 -22.25
N LEU A 107 0.82 -6.48 -21.37
CA LEU A 107 -0.46 -6.29 -20.68
C LEU A 107 -0.45 -4.98 -19.91
N VAL A 108 0.51 -4.79 -18.98
CA VAL A 108 0.53 -3.63 -18.09
C VAL A 108 0.75 -2.32 -18.85
N ALA A 109 1.49 -2.34 -19.94
CA ALA A 109 1.64 -1.18 -20.84
C ALA A 109 0.29 -0.76 -21.46
N ARG A 110 -0.54 -1.73 -21.91
CA ARG A 110 -1.90 -1.45 -22.42
C ARG A 110 -2.82 -0.91 -21.32
N VAL A 111 -2.74 -1.46 -20.11
CA VAL A 111 -3.51 -0.96 -18.96
C VAL A 111 -3.11 0.48 -18.64
N GLY A 112 -1.80 0.77 -18.58
CA GLY A 112 -1.29 2.12 -18.35
C GLY A 112 -1.75 3.14 -19.41
N ALA A 113 -1.78 2.74 -20.68
CA ALA A 113 -2.28 3.58 -21.76
C ALA A 113 -3.75 3.98 -21.59
N ARG A 114 -4.58 3.11 -21.01
CA ARG A 114 -6.02 3.33 -20.79
C ARG A 114 -6.36 3.80 -19.38
N ARG A 115 -5.39 3.85 -18.45
CA ARG A 115 -5.62 4.16 -17.03
C ARG A 115 -6.42 5.46 -16.80
N ARG A 116 -6.18 6.48 -17.63
CA ARG A 116 -6.85 7.79 -17.52
C ARG A 116 -8.32 7.80 -17.93
N GLU A 117 -8.80 6.75 -18.60
CA GLU A 117 -10.20 6.60 -19.02
C GLU A 117 -11.10 6.17 -17.85
N PHE A 118 -10.51 5.67 -16.77
CA PHE A 118 -11.22 5.04 -15.65
C PHE A 118 -10.83 5.65 -14.31
N LYS A 119 -11.77 5.66 -13.38
CA LYS A 119 -11.54 6.09 -12.00
C LYS A 119 -10.68 5.08 -11.25
N GLU A 120 -11.03 3.78 -11.38
CA GLU A 120 -10.36 2.67 -10.69
C GLU A 120 -9.41 1.92 -11.64
N THR A 121 -8.30 1.43 -11.11
CA THR A 121 -7.30 0.66 -11.89
C THR A 121 -7.89 -0.67 -12.38
N SER A 122 -8.64 -1.36 -11.52
CA SER A 122 -9.31 -2.62 -11.88
C SER A 122 -10.22 -2.49 -13.10
N HIS A 123 -10.90 -1.35 -13.26
CA HIS A 123 -11.75 -1.10 -14.43
C HIS A 123 -10.94 -0.91 -15.71
N ALA A 124 -9.75 -0.31 -15.64
CA ALA A 124 -8.84 -0.24 -16.79
C ALA A 124 -8.33 -1.64 -17.19
N VAL A 125 -7.95 -2.46 -16.20
CA VAL A 125 -7.57 -3.87 -16.40
C VAL A 125 -8.71 -4.63 -17.06
N ARG A 126 -9.93 -4.52 -16.51
CA ARG A 126 -11.12 -5.17 -17.05
C ARG A 126 -11.35 -4.81 -18.52
N ALA A 127 -11.26 -3.54 -18.88
CA ALA A 127 -11.46 -3.08 -20.24
C ALA A 127 -10.43 -3.66 -21.21
N VAL A 128 -9.14 -3.71 -20.84
CA VAL A 128 -8.08 -4.30 -21.66
C VAL A 128 -8.32 -5.80 -21.86
N LEU A 129 -8.61 -6.54 -20.78
CA LEU A 129 -8.85 -7.98 -20.85
C LEU A 129 -10.16 -8.34 -21.58
N PHE A 130 -11.19 -7.50 -21.46
CA PHE A 130 -12.42 -7.66 -22.24
C PHE A 130 -12.14 -7.53 -23.73
N ASP A 131 -11.35 -6.55 -24.17
CA ASP A 131 -10.96 -6.38 -25.57
C ASP A 131 -10.15 -7.62 -26.06
N GLU A 132 -9.26 -8.17 -25.24
CA GLU A 132 -8.51 -9.39 -25.58
C GLU A 132 -9.41 -10.62 -25.71
N ALA A 133 -10.44 -10.73 -24.87
CA ALA A 133 -11.39 -11.81 -24.89
C ALA A 133 -12.27 -11.81 -26.16
N GLN A 134 -12.35 -10.69 -26.89
CA GLN A 134 -13.13 -10.65 -28.16
C GLN A 134 -12.61 -11.62 -29.24
N ALA A 135 -11.36 -12.06 -29.13
CA ALA A 135 -10.80 -13.08 -30.03
C ALA A 135 -11.22 -14.52 -29.68
N LEU A 136 -11.88 -14.74 -28.54
CA LEU A 136 -12.37 -16.05 -28.11
C LEU A 136 -13.69 -16.42 -28.80
N PRO A 137 -14.05 -17.71 -28.89
CA PRO A 137 -15.39 -18.14 -29.29
C PRO A 137 -16.49 -17.52 -28.42
N GLU A 138 -17.68 -17.31 -29.01
CA GLU A 138 -18.79 -16.58 -28.37
C GLU A 138 -19.16 -17.16 -26.99
N VAL A 139 -19.29 -18.48 -26.88
CA VAL A 139 -19.63 -19.15 -25.61
C VAL A 139 -18.60 -18.89 -24.51
N GLN A 140 -17.31 -18.75 -24.86
CA GLN A 140 -16.25 -18.41 -23.92
C GLN A 140 -16.25 -16.91 -23.59
N ARG A 141 -16.51 -16.03 -24.58
CA ARG A 141 -16.57 -14.58 -24.34
C ARG A 141 -17.63 -14.22 -23.32
N GLU A 142 -18.83 -14.79 -23.42
CA GLU A 142 -19.92 -14.56 -22.45
C GLU A 142 -19.51 -14.96 -21.03
N ALA A 143 -18.92 -16.15 -20.87
CA ALA A 143 -18.45 -16.62 -19.57
C ALA A 143 -17.31 -15.74 -19.02
N VAL A 144 -16.33 -15.42 -19.86
CA VAL A 144 -15.20 -14.54 -19.47
C VAL A 144 -15.68 -13.16 -19.07
N ALA A 145 -16.65 -12.56 -19.76
CA ALA A 145 -17.19 -11.26 -19.40
C ALA A 145 -17.77 -11.24 -17.96
N VAL A 146 -18.48 -12.30 -17.57
CA VAL A 146 -19.01 -12.44 -16.19
C VAL A 146 -17.87 -12.64 -15.18
N ILE A 147 -16.88 -13.48 -15.51
CA ILE A 147 -15.72 -13.71 -14.64
C ILE A 147 -14.89 -12.42 -14.45
N LEU A 148 -14.71 -11.62 -15.51
CA LEU A 148 -14.06 -10.31 -15.41
C LEU A 148 -14.80 -9.37 -14.44
N ASP A 149 -16.14 -9.38 -14.47
CA ASP A 149 -16.96 -8.61 -13.53
C ASP A 149 -16.84 -9.14 -12.10
N GLU A 150 -16.80 -10.47 -11.91
CA GLU A 150 -16.65 -11.10 -10.61
C GLU A 150 -15.29 -10.78 -9.96
N LEU A 151 -14.20 -10.80 -10.74
CA LEU A 151 -12.84 -10.65 -10.19
C LEU A 151 -12.30 -9.21 -10.20
N LEU A 152 -12.84 -8.32 -11.04
CA LEU A 152 -12.33 -6.95 -11.22
C LEU A 152 -13.38 -5.86 -10.92
N GLY A 153 -14.62 -6.24 -10.60
CA GLY A 153 -15.69 -5.28 -10.33
C GLY A 153 -15.47 -4.49 -9.05
N ASP A 154 -15.04 -5.16 -7.98
CA ASP A 154 -14.69 -4.54 -6.70
C ASP A 154 -13.60 -5.35 -6.00
N THR A 155 -12.35 -5.11 -6.40
CA THR A 155 -11.17 -5.83 -5.89
C THR A 155 -10.88 -5.53 -4.41
N HIS A 156 -11.44 -4.46 -3.87
CA HIS A 156 -11.27 -4.04 -2.47
C HIS A 156 -12.36 -4.58 -1.53
N ALA A 157 -13.40 -5.23 -2.04
CA ALA A 157 -14.43 -5.87 -1.24
C ALA A 157 -14.02 -7.30 -0.86
N PHE A 158 -13.34 -7.44 0.28
CA PHE A 158 -12.82 -8.72 0.76
C PHE A 158 -13.86 -9.85 0.71
N ASP A 159 -15.12 -9.57 1.09
CA ASP A 159 -16.22 -10.57 1.13
C ASP A 159 -16.62 -11.12 -0.26
N ARG A 160 -16.27 -10.44 -1.35
CA ARG A 160 -16.68 -10.76 -2.72
C ARG A 160 -15.55 -10.99 -3.70
N ALA A 161 -14.30 -10.65 -3.32
CA ALA A 161 -13.13 -10.73 -4.18
C ALA A 161 -12.26 -11.96 -3.84
N PRO A 162 -12.47 -13.13 -4.46
CA PRO A 162 -11.80 -14.38 -4.06
C PRO A 162 -10.28 -14.34 -4.23
N VAL A 163 -9.78 -13.60 -5.21
CA VAL A 163 -8.33 -13.41 -5.40
C VAL A 163 -7.74 -12.57 -4.27
N THR A 164 -8.42 -11.48 -3.91
CA THR A 164 -8.03 -10.63 -2.77
C THR A 164 -8.10 -11.40 -1.45
N GLN A 165 -9.12 -12.24 -1.24
CA GLN A 165 -9.21 -13.11 -0.06
C GLN A 165 -7.97 -14.00 0.06
N TYR A 166 -7.58 -14.67 -1.03
CA TYR A 166 -6.41 -15.54 -1.00
C TYR A 166 -5.11 -14.74 -0.77
N PHE A 167 -4.93 -13.63 -1.48
CA PHE A 167 -3.78 -12.73 -1.29
C PHE A 167 -3.67 -12.25 0.16
N GLN A 168 -4.78 -11.81 0.76
CA GLN A 168 -4.80 -11.32 2.15
C GLN A 168 -4.45 -12.42 3.16
N HIS A 169 -4.89 -13.66 2.93
CA HIS A 169 -4.47 -14.78 3.78
C HIS A 169 -2.95 -14.98 3.76
N LEU A 170 -2.28 -14.76 2.62
CA LEU A 170 -0.83 -14.78 2.54
C LEU A 170 -0.22 -13.54 3.20
N ALA A 171 -0.69 -12.36 2.82
CA ALA A 171 -0.08 -11.09 3.26
C ALA A 171 -0.14 -10.91 4.78
N ILE A 172 -1.33 -11.04 5.39
CA ILE A 172 -1.54 -10.76 6.82
C ILE A 172 -1.77 -12.00 7.69
N GLY A 173 -1.75 -13.18 7.08
CA GLY A 173 -1.94 -14.46 7.77
C GLY A 173 -3.37 -14.73 8.22
N SER A 174 -3.65 -15.99 8.57
CA SER A 174 -4.98 -16.44 8.96
C SER A 174 -5.55 -15.67 10.15
N ALA A 175 -4.77 -15.52 11.21
CA ALA A 175 -5.19 -14.77 12.39
C ALA A 175 -5.41 -13.27 12.11
N GLY A 176 -4.69 -12.69 11.16
CA GLY A 176 -4.90 -11.33 10.67
C GLY A 176 -6.23 -11.19 9.96
N VAL A 177 -6.53 -12.12 9.03
CA VAL A 177 -7.80 -12.18 8.30
C VAL A 177 -8.99 -12.34 9.25
N GLU A 178 -8.91 -13.29 10.20
CA GLU A 178 -9.98 -13.52 11.18
C GLU A 178 -10.28 -12.28 12.03
N ARG A 179 -9.23 -11.62 12.53
CA ARG A 179 -9.40 -10.40 13.35
C ARG A 179 -9.91 -9.21 12.55
N THR A 180 -9.47 -9.07 11.29
CA THR A 180 -9.80 -7.89 10.48
C THR A 180 -11.18 -8.00 9.84
N TYR A 181 -11.50 -9.18 9.30
CA TYR A 181 -12.69 -9.36 8.48
C TYR A 181 -13.78 -10.19 9.18
N GLY A 182 -13.51 -10.78 10.33
CA GLY A 182 -14.48 -11.57 11.11
C GLY A 182 -14.86 -12.90 10.44
N VAL A 183 -14.03 -13.40 9.52
CA VAL A 183 -14.26 -14.67 8.82
C VAL A 183 -13.35 -15.76 9.37
N THR A 184 -13.85 -17.00 9.44
CA THR A 184 -13.01 -18.15 9.81
C THR A 184 -12.08 -18.51 8.67
N SER A 185 -10.78 -18.58 8.94
CA SER A 185 -9.79 -18.99 7.95
C SER A 185 -9.95 -20.47 7.59
N GLN A 186 -9.79 -20.80 6.32
CA GLN A 186 -9.88 -22.18 5.81
C GLN A 186 -8.54 -22.94 5.90
N PHE A 187 -7.44 -22.25 6.16
CA PHE A 187 -6.10 -22.81 6.30
C PHE A 187 -5.25 -21.95 7.24
N GLU A 188 -4.26 -22.55 7.87
CA GLU A 188 -3.31 -21.83 8.70
C GLU A 188 -2.17 -21.25 7.87
N MET A 189 -1.94 -19.93 8.01
CA MET A 189 -0.88 -19.22 7.33
C MET A 189 -0.32 -18.13 8.25
N ARG A 190 1.00 -18.04 8.32
CA ARG A 190 1.67 -16.91 8.96
C ARG A 190 1.69 -15.72 7.99
N PRO A 191 1.73 -14.46 8.50
CA PRO A 191 1.83 -13.30 7.64
C PRO A 191 3.11 -13.28 6.81
N TYR A 192 3.03 -13.23 5.50
CA TYR A 192 4.20 -13.04 4.63
C TYR A 192 4.90 -11.70 4.89
N LEU A 193 4.15 -10.67 5.30
CA LEU A 193 4.73 -9.39 5.71
C LEU A 193 5.62 -9.50 6.96
N LEU A 194 5.46 -10.55 7.77
CA LEU A 194 6.39 -10.83 8.88
C LEU A 194 7.48 -11.84 8.52
N ASP A 195 7.21 -12.75 7.58
CA ASP A 195 8.15 -13.83 7.25
C ASP A 195 9.14 -13.44 6.14
N TYR A 196 8.78 -12.50 5.25
CA TYR A 196 9.59 -12.13 4.09
C TYR A 196 10.04 -10.66 4.07
N ASP A 197 9.29 -9.73 4.66
CA ASP A 197 9.79 -8.36 4.82
C ASP A 197 11.05 -8.36 5.69
N VAL A 198 11.98 -7.46 5.39
CA VAL A 198 13.23 -7.33 6.13
C VAL A 198 13.25 -5.99 6.84
N ALA A 199 13.50 -6.00 8.15
CA ALA A 199 13.68 -4.77 8.90
C ALA A 199 14.98 -4.07 8.50
N ASP A 200 14.88 -2.85 7.96
CA ASP A 200 16.02 -1.96 7.70
C ASP A 200 16.42 -1.19 8.97
N LEU A 201 15.44 -0.94 9.85
CA LEU A 201 15.71 -0.37 11.18
C LEU A 201 16.33 -1.43 12.08
N SER A 202 17.56 -1.19 12.56
CA SER A 202 18.22 -2.10 13.50
C SER A 202 17.55 -2.06 14.88
N SER A 203 17.61 -3.19 15.61
CA SER A 203 17.09 -3.26 16.99
C SER A 203 17.78 -2.28 17.93
N GLU A 204 19.06 -1.95 17.69
CA GLU A 204 19.80 -0.93 18.43
C GLU A 204 19.23 0.47 18.19
N THR A 205 19.03 0.84 16.92
CA THR A 205 18.44 2.14 16.57
C THR A 205 16.99 2.25 17.09
N ALA A 206 16.20 1.17 16.99
CA ALA A 206 14.85 1.12 17.56
C ALA A 206 14.86 1.35 19.08
N ALA A 207 15.84 0.78 19.80
CA ALA A 207 16.01 1.02 21.23
C ALA A 207 16.36 2.49 21.53
N GLN A 208 17.29 3.08 20.79
CA GLN A 208 17.67 4.49 20.95
C GLN A 208 16.48 5.44 20.70
N LEU A 209 15.64 5.13 19.70
CA LEU A 209 14.43 5.89 19.41
C LEU A 209 13.41 5.78 20.55
N ARG A 210 13.20 4.57 21.12
CA ARG A 210 12.33 4.39 22.29
C ARG A 210 12.84 5.17 23.50
N ASP A 211 14.12 5.08 23.82
CA ASP A 211 14.74 5.82 24.93
C ASP A 211 14.60 7.36 24.75
N ALA A 212 14.74 7.84 23.51
CA ALA A 212 14.55 9.26 23.21
C ALA A 212 13.09 9.69 23.32
N THR A 213 12.14 8.79 22.97
CA THR A 213 10.70 9.02 23.12
C THR A 213 10.29 9.04 24.58
N ASP A 214 10.72 8.06 25.38
CA ASP A 214 10.44 7.96 26.81
C ASP A 214 11.01 9.14 27.61
N ALA A 215 12.15 9.67 27.15
CA ALA A 215 12.75 10.89 27.70
C ALA A 215 12.06 12.18 27.23
N GLY A 216 11.05 12.13 26.38
CA GLY A 216 10.34 13.28 25.81
C GLY A 216 11.18 14.15 24.88
N ARG A 217 12.29 13.62 24.34
CA ARG A 217 13.17 14.35 23.42
C ARG A 217 12.64 14.37 22.00
N ILE A 218 11.94 13.29 21.59
CA ILE A 218 11.30 13.15 20.28
C ILE A 218 9.86 12.71 20.41
N TYR A 219 9.07 13.00 19.37
CA TYR A 219 7.67 12.59 19.23
C TYR A 219 7.53 11.86 17.89
N PRO A 220 7.64 10.52 17.90
CA PRO A 220 7.64 9.74 16.67
C PRO A 220 6.24 9.45 16.16
N VAL A 221 6.11 9.25 14.85
CA VAL A 221 4.90 8.79 14.18
C VAL A 221 5.25 8.02 12.90
N ILE A 222 4.53 6.96 12.63
CA ILE A 222 4.60 6.25 11.34
C ILE A 222 3.72 6.99 10.32
N TYR A 223 4.29 7.27 9.14
CA TYR A 223 3.69 8.05 8.06
C TYR A 223 3.81 7.28 6.75
N THR A 224 2.81 6.46 6.42
CA THR A 224 2.91 5.49 5.33
C THR A 224 1.67 5.42 4.46
N ALA A 225 1.83 5.04 3.19
CA ALA A 225 0.72 4.72 2.29
C ALA A 225 0.23 3.26 2.44
N ARG A 226 0.90 2.41 3.25
CA ARG A 226 0.43 1.02 3.49
C ARG A 226 -1.01 1.01 4.01
N PRO A 227 -1.81 0.01 3.62
CA PRO A 227 -3.06 -0.30 4.30
C PRO A 227 -2.86 -0.38 5.81
N SER A 228 -3.84 0.13 6.55
CA SER A 228 -3.83 0.13 8.01
C SER A 228 -5.24 -0.08 8.55
N LEU A 229 -5.37 -0.40 9.82
CA LEU A 229 -6.65 -0.38 10.51
C LEU A 229 -7.15 1.07 10.64
N PRO A 230 -8.44 1.32 10.92
CA PRO A 230 -8.92 2.64 11.30
C PRO A 230 -8.39 3.02 12.69
N PRO A 231 -8.57 4.27 13.15
CA PRO A 231 -8.18 4.69 14.49
C PRO A 231 -8.79 3.78 15.58
N ASN A 232 -8.02 3.50 16.64
CA ASN A 232 -8.45 2.64 17.73
C ASN A 232 -9.78 3.10 18.34
N GLY A 233 -10.70 2.15 18.58
CA GLY A 233 -12.03 2.43 19.13
C GLY A 233 -13.04 2.98 18.12
N SER A 234 -12.68 3.13 16.85
CA SER A 234 -13.59 3.52 15.78
C SER A 234 -14.38 2.32 15.28
N ALA A 235 -15.71 2.48 15.15
CA ALA A 235 -16.50 1.53 14.38
C ALA A 235 -16.16 1.72 12.89
N ALA A 236 -15.67 0.67 12.25
CA ALA A 236 -15.37 0.69 10.81
C ALA A 236 -16.08 -0.49 10.14
N PRO A 237 -16.58 -0.32 8.90
CA PRO A 237 -16.95 -1.47 8.10
C PRO A 237 -15.71 -2.34 7.87
N ALA A 238 -15.87 -3.66 7.91
CA ALA A 238 -14.75 -4.60 7.77
C ALA A 238 -14.00 -4.51 6.42
N ASN A 239 -14.67 -4.02 5.38
CA ASN A 239 -14.12 -3.95 4.03
C ASN A 239 -13.19 -2.74 3.84
N GLY A 240 -12.05 -2.98 3.20
CA GLY A 240 -11.09 -1.94 2.79
C GLY A 240 -10.00 -1.59 3.83
N TYR A 241 -10.04 -2.16 5.03
CA TYR A 241 -8.99 -2.01 6.04
C TYR A 241 -8.14 -3.27 6.13
N SER A 242 -6.83 -3.10 6.43
CA SER A 242 -5.90 -4.21 6.61
C SER A 242 -4.77 -3.80 7.56
N PRO A 243 -4.29 -4.65 8.48
CA PRO A 243 -3.28 -4.30 9.49
C PRO A 243 -1.83 -4.33 8.94
N GLU A 244 -1.61 -3.99 7.70
CA GLU A 244 -0.30 -4.16 7.03
C GLU A 244 0.76 -3.19 7.56
N ALA A 245 0.36 -1.95 7.88
CA ALA A 245 1.25 -0.99 8.52
C ALA A 245 1.54 -1.36 9.99
N GLU A 246 0.56 -1.91 10.70
CA GLU A 246 0.74 -2.42 12.05
C GLU A 246 1.66 -3.64 12.10
N LEU A 247 1.62 -4.52 11.09
CA LEU A 247 2.58 -5.63 10.96
C LEU A 247 4.01 -5.11 10.74
N ALA A 248 4.17 -4.06 9.95
CA ALA A 248 5.48 -3.44 9.78
C ALA A 248 5.99 -2.82 11.10
N GLN A 249 5.12 -2.14 11.88
CA GLN A 249 5.49 -1.68 13.23
C GLN A 249 5.97 -2.83 14.13
N THR A 250 5.26 -3.96 14.09
CA THR A 250 5.65 -5.16 14.85
C THR A 250 7.01 -5.69 14.39
N LEU A 251 7.24 -5.78 13.08
CA LEU A 251 8.49 -6.27 12.52
C LEU A 251 9.71 -5.45 12.99
N VAL A 252 9.56 -4.12 13.08
CA VAL A 252 10.66 -3.23 13.48
C VAL A 252 10.65 -2.87 14.97
N GLY A 253 9.73 -3.44 15.77
CA GLY A 253 9.65 -3.25 17.22
C GLY A 253 9.22 -1.83 17.64
N LEU A 254 8.34 -1.18 16.87
CA LEU A 254 7.82 0.17 17.12
C LEU A 254 6.31 0.17 17.42
N GLU A 255 5.80 -0.94 17.97
CA GLU A 255 4.40 -1.05 18.36
C GLU A 255 4.02 0.05 19.36
N GLY A 256 2.79 0.54 19.24
CA GLY A 256 2.24 1.57 20.12
C GLY A 256 2.56 3.01 19.72
N TRP A 257 3.41 3.24 18.72
CA TRP A 257 3.59 4.58 18.19
C TRP A 257 2.37 5.00 17.36
N PRO A 258 2.03 6.31 17.32
CA PRO A 258 1.01 6.81 16.42
C PRO A 258 1.31 6.41 14.97
N LEU A 259 0.25 6.09 14.21
CA LEU A 259 0.38 5.61 12.84
C LEU A 259 -0.66 6.30 11.96
N ILE A 260 -0.22 6.97 10.91
CA ILE A 260 -1.09 7.53 9.87
C ILE A 260 -0.84 6.79 8.56
N GLY A 261 -1.57 5.68 8.41
CA GLY A 261 -1.62 4.85 7.21
C GLY A 261 -2.91 5.05 6.42
N LEU A 262 -3.06 4.28 5.33
CA LEU A 262 -4.19 4.42 4.41
C LEU A 262 -5.55 4.27 5.10
N GLY A 263 -5.70 3.30 6.02
CA GLY A 263 -6.98 3.06 6.72
C GLY A 263 -7.42 4.24 7.59
N ARG A 264 -6.47 4.95 8.23
CA ARG A 264 -6.77 6.20 8.97
C ARG A 264 -7.32 7.27 8.04
N LEU A 265 -6.77 7.39 6.85
CA LEU A 265 -7.23 8.37 5.85
C LEU A 265 -8.58 7.96 5.22
N GLN A 266 -8.82 6.67 5.01
CA GLN A 266 -10.14 6.15 4.59
C GLN A 266 -11.21 6.46 5.63
N TRP A 267 -10.90 6.25 6.92
CA TRP A 267 -11.79 6.61 8.02
C TRP A 267 -12.06 8.12 8.04
N LEU A 268 -11.03 8.94 7.91
CA LEU A 268 -11.18 10.40 7.85
C LEU A 268 -12.05 10.83 6.66
N ALA A 269 -11.77 10.30 5.46
CA ALA A 269 -12.53 10.61 4.25
C ALA A 269 -14.02 10.27 4.38
N ALA A 270 -14.34 9.10 4.94
CA ALA A 270 -15.71 8.70 5.21
C ALA A 270 -16.42 9.63 6.20
N ARG A 271 -15.71 10.15 7.20
CA ARG A 271 -16.25 11.03 8.23
C ARG A 271 -16.48 12.46 7.74
N CYS A 272 -15.59 13.00 6.91
CA CYS A 272 -15.65 14.40 6.44
C CYS A 272 -16.23 14.55 5.03
N GLY A 273 -16.66 13.46 4.37
CA GLY A 273 -17.18 13.50 3.02
C GLY A 273 -16.12 13.75 1.92
N GLY A 274 -14.84 13.56 2.26
CA GLY A 274 -13.71 13.71 1.33
C GLY A 274 -13.44 12.43 0.52
N GLN A 275 -12.36 12.48 -0.26
CA GLN A 275 -11.86 11.33 -1.01
C GLN A 275 -10.46 10.94 -0.50
N THR A 276 -10.24 9.68 -0.16
CA THR A 276 -8.97 9.16 0.35
C THR A 276 -7.79 9.51 -0.57
N ALA A 277 -7.96 9.40 -1.89
CA ALA A 277 -6.92 9.70 -2.86
C ALA A 277 -6.42 11.16 -2.81
N GLN A 278 -7.23 12.10 -2.29
CA GLN A 278 -6.85 13.49 -2.10
C GLN A 278 -6.10 13.73 -0.79
N MET A 279 -6.07 12.75 0.10
CA MET A 279 -5.47 12.85 1.43
C MET A 279 -4.11 12.16 1.54
N VAL A 280 -3.88 11.11 0.74
CA VAL A 280 -2.63 10.33 0.72
C VAL A 280 -1.50 11.16 0.12
N LYS A 281 -0.26 10.98 0.62
CA LYS A 281 0.96 11.60 0.05
C LYS A 281 0.99 11.48 -1.49
N PRO A 282 1.35 12.54 -2.21
CA PRO A 282 2.03 13.76 -1.76
C PRO A 282 1.12 14.85 -1.16
N SER A 283 -0.14 14.57 -0.83
CA SER A 283 -1.04 15.53 -0.19
C SER A 283 -0.50 15.96 1.18
N PRO A 284 -0.60 17.25 1.55
CA PRO A 284 -0.22 17.71 2.88
C PRO A 284 -1.14 17.19 4.00
N VAL A 285 -2.35 16.72 3.69
CA VAL A 285 -3.34 16.25 4.69
C VAL A 285 -2.79 15.12 5.53
N GLN A 286 -2.18 14.09 4.90
CA GLN A 286 -1.58 12.98 5.64
C GLN A 286 -0.45 13.45 6.56
N ALA A 287 0.38 14.37 6.09
CA ALA A 287 1.48 14.92 6.89
C ALA A 287 0.96 15.80 8.06
N LEU A 288 -0.06 16.62 7.84
CA LEU A 288 -0.73 17.38 8.90
C LEU A 288 -1.31 16.43 9.97
N ALA A 289 -1.96 15.34 9.54
CA ALA A 289 -2.50 14.32 10.44
C ALA A 289 -1.38 13.64 11.26
N ALA A 290 -0.25 13.32 10.62
CA ALA A 290 0.92 12.75 11.30
C ALA A 290 1.53 13.74 12.32
N ILE A 291 1.68 15.00 11.96
CA ILE A 291 2.14 16.05 12.86
C ILE A 291 1.20 16.19 14.06
N GLY A 292 -0.12 16.22 13.83
CA GLY A 292 -1.12 16.27 14.90
C GLY A 292 -1.10 15.05 15.80
N ALA A 293 -1.00 13.84 15.23
CA ALA A 293 -0.97 12.57 15.97
C ALA A 293 0.34 12.38 16.77
N ALA A 294 1.43 13.01 16.37
CA ALA A 294 2.68 12.98 17.14
C ALA A 294 2.59 13.75 18.47
N VAL A 295 1.69 14.71 18.59
CA VAL A 295 1.58 15.59 19.78
C VAL A 295 0.24 15.51 20.52
N GLY A 296 -0.70 14.74 20.01
CA GLY A 296 -2.04 14.60 20.60
C GLY A 296 -2.69 13.28 20.23
N PRO A 297 -3.97 13.08 20.62
CA PRO A 297 -4.72 11.88 20.23
C PRO A 297 -4.83 11.75 18.69
N GLU A 298 -4.66 10.53 18.18
CA GLU A 298 -4.63 10.24 16.73
C GLU A 298 -5.87 10.78 16.00
N VAL A 299 -7.06 10.51 16.55
CA VAL A 299 -8.34 11.00 15.99
C VAL A 299 -8.38 12.53 15.92
N ALA A 300 -7.97 13.20 16.98
CA ALA A 300 -7.94 14.66 17.00
C ALA A 300 -6.93 15.23 15.98
N GLY A 301 -5.78 14.54 15.79
CA GLY A 301 -4.81 14.90 14.76
C GLY A 301 -5.36 14.76 13.33
N LEU A 302 -6.10 13.67 13.06
CA LEU A 302 -6.76 13.45 11.77
C LEU A 302 -7.82 14.52 11.47
N GLU A 303 -8.71 14.79 12.44
CA GLU A 303 -9.77 15.80 12.27
C GLU A 303 -9.17 17.21 12.10
N ALA A 304 -8.22 17.59 12.94
CA ALA A 304 -7.55 18.89 12.85
C ALA A 304 -6.81 19.08 11.50
N ALA A 305 -6.22 18.02 10.95
CA ALA A 305 -5.55 18.07 9.65
C ALA A 305 -6.52 18.43 8.51
N TRP A 306 -7.70 17.80 8.51
CA TRP A 306 -8.71 18.08 7.50
C TRP A 306 -9.31 19.48 7.67
N ASP A 307 -9.68 19.85 8.88
CA ASP A 307 -10.24 21.17 9.19
C ASP A 307 -9.26 22.27 8.79
N PHE A 308 -8.00 22.17 9.20
CA PHE A 308 -6.97 23.14 8.81
C PHE A 308 -6.73 23.17 7.31
N HIS A 309 -6.68 22.01 6.63
CA HIS A 309 -6.50 21.96 5.18
C HIS A 309 -7.64 22.65 4.41
N THR A 310 -8.87 22.56 4.92
CA THR A 310 -10.07 23.09 4.22
C THR A 310 -10.44 24.52 4.60
N THR A 311 -10.18 24.93 5.84
CA THR A 311 -10.56 26.25 6.36
C THR A 311 -9.39 27.21 6.53
N GLY A 312 -8.18 26.70 6.75
CA GLY A 312 -7.01 27.46 7.15
C GLY A 312 -6.94 27.76 8.65
N ASP A 313 -7.92 27.33 9.44
CA ASP A 313 -8.01 27.61 10.86
C ASP A 313 -7.27 26.54 11.69
N LEU A 314 -6.29 26.95 12.50
CA LEU A 314 -5.60 26.05 13.42
C LEU A 314 -6.52 25.57 14.53
N CYS A 315 -6.64 24.27 14.72
CA CYS A 315 -7.44 23.65 15.75
C CYS A 315 -6.78 22.41 16.35
N GLY A 316 -7.30 21.93 17.48
CA GLY A 316 -6.83 20.72 18.12
C GLY A 316 -5.32 20.67 18.34
N PRO A 317 -4.66 19.50 18.15
CA PRO A 317 -3.23 19.36 18.36
C PRO A 317 -2.36 20.27 17.48
N LEU A 318 -2.85 20.72 16.31
CA LEU A 318 -2.09 21.64 15.44
C LEU A 318 -2.01 23.06 16.00
N ALA A 319 -3.00 23.50 16.78
CA ALA A 319 -2.97 24.80 17.44
C ALA A 319 -1.96 24.88 18.61
N ASP A 320 -1.60 23.72 19.19
CA ASP A 320 -0.74 23.60 20.37
C ASP A 320 0.72 23.26 20.04
N LEU A 321 1.12 23.34 18.75
CA LEU A 321 2.45 22.89 18.31
C LEU A 321 3.63 23.64 18.95
N GLY A 322 3.54 24.95 19.10
CA GLY A 322 4.68 25.76 19.54
C GLY A 322 5.91 25.66 18.61
N ALA A 323 7.09 25.96 19.11
CA ALA A 323 8.34 25.86 18.33
C ALA A 323 8.67 24.38 18.02
N THR A 324 8.63 23.98 16.76
CA THR A 324 8.68 22.59 16.31
C THR A 324 9.65 22.38 15.12
N THR A 325 10.40 21.29 15.14
CA THR A 325 11.13 20.77 13.98
C THR A 325 10.55 19.42 13.59
N VAL A 326 10.13 19.27 12.33
CA VAL A 326 9.62 18.03 11.74
C VAL A 326 10.77 17.34 11.00
N HIS A 327 11.24 16.22 11.52
CA HIS A 327 12.21 15.33 10.88
C HIS A 327 11.47 14.30 10.06
N ILE A 328 11.70 14.23 8.76
CA ILE A 328 11.05 13.26 7.85
C ILE A 328 12.09 12.29 7.28
N PHE A 329 11.86 10.99 7.46
CA PHE A 329 12.63 9.89 6.93
C PHE A 329 11.80 9.22 5.82
N GLU A 330 12.21 9.35 4.57
CA GLU A 330 11.41 9.00 3.41
C GLU A 330 12.32 8.62 2.23
N ASP A 331 11.89 7.68 1.39
CA ASP A 331 12.63 7.20 0.23
C ASP A 331 12.16 7.82 -1.11
N THR A 332 11.09 8.62 -1.07
CA THR A 332 10.47 9.26 -2.24
C THR A 332 10.38 10.78 -2.12
N VAL A 333 10.53 11.47 -3.25
CA VAL A 333 10.30 12.92 -3.32
C VAL A 333 8.82 13.26 -3.07
N GLY A 334 7.90 12.36 -3.42
CA GLY A 334 6.46 12.55 -3.21
C GLY A 334 6.10 12.64 -1.73
N GLY A 335 6.58 11.70 -0.91
CA GLY A 335 6.38 11.72 0.53
C GLY A 335 7.01 12.95 1.20
N MET A 336 8.23 13.31 0.78
CA MET A 336 8.91 14.56 1.22
C MET A 336 8.07 15.80 0.92
N SER A 337 7.51 15.88 -0.30
CA SER A 337 6.71 17.04 -0.74
C SER A 337 5.45 17.24 0.09
N GLY A 338 4.80 16.14 0.52
CA GLY A 338 3.64 16.20 1.42
C GLY A 338 3.97 16.86 2.75
N VAL A 339 5.09 16.45 3.37
CA VAL A 339 5.54 17.01 4.65
C VAL A 339 5.99 18.46 4.50
N ARG A 340 6.74 18.76 3.42
CA ARG A 340 7.13 20.14 3.12
C ARG A 340 5.91 21.04 2.97
N GLY A 341 4.91 20.63 2.19
CA GLY A 341 3.67 21.38 2.01
C GLY A 341 2.91 21.62 3.32
N ALA A 342 2.82 20.59 4.18
CA ALA A 342 2.20 20.71 5.50
C ALA A 342 2.93 21.75 6.40
N VAL A 343 4.28 21.70 6.43
CA VAL A 343 5.08 22.64 7.20
C VAL A 343 4.94 24.06 6.66
N GLU A 344 4.94 24.25 5.33
CA GLU A 344 4.73 25.56 4.70
C GLU A 344 3.35 26.15 5.03
N MET A 345 2.30 25.32 5.05
CA MET A 345 0.94 25.74 5.44
C MET A 345 0.91 26.19 6.93
N LEU A 346 1.46 25.38 7.82
CA LEU A 346 1.51 25.69 9.26
C LEU A 346 2.35 26.96 9.54
N TYR A 347 3.48 27.13 8.85
CA TYR A 347 4.32 28.32 8.97
C TYR A 347 3.54 29.57 8.49
N ALA A 348 2.84 29.49 7.37
CA ALA A 348 2.00 30.58 6.87
C ALA A 348 0.85 30.95 7.82
N ALA A 349 0.36 30.00 8.63
CA ALA A 349 -0.62 30.22 9.67
C ALA A 349 -0.01 30.75 11.00
N GLY A 350 1.30 31.03 11.03
CA GLY A 350 1.98 31.65 12.18
C GLY A 350 2.59 30.66 13.18
N VAL A 351 2.65 29.36 12.88
CA VAL A 351 3.31 28.36 13.72
C VAL A 351 4.83 28.47 13.52
N ASP A 352 5.61 28.53 14.60
CA ASP A 352 7.08 28.45 14.56
C ASP A 352 7.51 27.00 14.25
N ILE A 353 7.50 26.63 12.98
CA ILE A 353 7.75 25.27 12.52
C ILE A 353 8.72 25.23 11.34
N ARG A 354 9.57 24.22 11.30
CA ARG A 354 10.48 23.95 10.20
C ARG A 354 10.57 22.46 9.93
N TRP A 355 10.97 22.06 8.72
CA TRP A 355 11.21 20.68 8.38
C TRP A 355 12.70 20.39 8.19
N GLN A 356 13.10 19.16 8.47
CA GLN A 356 14.43 18.63 8.28
C GLN A 356 14.31 17.28 7.56
N PRO A 357 14.65 17.22 6.25
CA PRO A 357 14.52 15.98 5.48
C PRO A 357 15.73 15.06 5.64
N TYR A 358 15.46 13.75 5.60
CA TYR A 358 16.42 12.66 5.56
C TYR A 358 15.98 11.67 4.48
N GLY A 359 16.58 11.77 3.28
CA GLY A 359 16.30 10.89 2.14
C GLY A 359 16.98 9.55 2.32
N ILE A 360 16.22 8.46 2.36
CA ILE A 360 16.78 7.11 2.48
C ILE A 360 16.85 6.49 1.08
N THR A 361 18.07 6.33 0.54
CA THR A 361 18.23 5.80 -0.82
C THR A 361 19.67 5.29 -1.03
N PRO A 362 19.90 4.32 -1.94
CA PRO A 362 21.24 4.02 -2.43
C PRO A 362 21.96 5.28 -2.90
N ALA A 363 23.28 5.28 -2.84
CA ALA A 363 24.10 6.46 -3.17
C ALA A 363 23.97 6.95 -4.63
N THR A 364 23.42 6.10 -5.51
CA THR A 364 23.26 6.37 -6.95
C THR A 364 21.91 5.85 -7.43
N GLY A 365 21.43 6.38 -8.56
CA GLY A 365 20.17 5.98 -9.19
C GLY A 365 19.13 7.07 -9.20
N ALA A 366 18.00 6.83 -9.86
CA ALA A 366 16.97 7.84 -10.12
C ALA A 366 16.39 8.48 -8.83
N LYS A 367 16.23 7.72 -7.74
CA LYS A 367 15.76 8.27 -6.45
C LYS A 367 16.77 9.24 -5.86
N ALA A 368 18.07 8.88 -5.84
CA ALA A 368 19.12 9.75 -5.32
C ALA A 368 19.27 11.04 -6.15
N GLU A 369 19.20 10.93 -7.48
CA GLU A 369 19.25 12.07 -8.39
C GLU A 369 18.05 13.00 -8.20
N ALA A 370 16.84 12.45 -8.04
CA ALA A 370 15.62 13.23 -7.79
C ALA A 370 15.68 13.98 -6.45
N MET A 371 16.20 13.35 -5.40
CA MET A 371 16.41 14.01 -4.09
C MET A 371 17.49 15.09 -4.14
N ALA A 372 18.62 14.80 -4.80
CA ALA A 372 19.69 15.77 -4.98
C ALA A 372 19.24 17.03 -5.75
N ALA A 373 18.39 16.84 -6.78
CA ALA A 373 17.80 17.95 -7.54
C ALA A 373 16.94 18.90 -6.68
N GLN A 374 16.44 18.42 -5.53
CA GLN A 374 15.69 19.22 -4.56
C GLN A 374 16.49 19.63 -3.33
N GLY A 375 17.81 19.36 -3.32
CA GLY A 375 18.68 19.68 -2.20
C GLY A 375 18.40 18.86 -0.94
N ILE A 376 17.78 17.68 -1.07
CA ILE A 376 17.49 16.77 0.03
C ILE A 376 18.75 15.95 0.35
N PRO A 377 19.27 15.99 1.60
CA PRO A 377 20.39 15.14 1.99
C PRO A 377 19.98 13.67 2.00
N THR A 378 20.84 12.79 1.47
CA THR A 378 20.56 11.36 1.37
C THR A 378 21.46 10.54 2.27
N TYR A 379 20.91 9.44 2.77
CA TYR A 379 21.55 8.46 3.65
C TYR A 379 21.33 7.06 3.06
N ARG A 380 22.33 6.18 3.27
CA ARG A 380 22.22 4.80 2.78
C ARG A 380 21.34 3.91 3.64
N SER A 381 21.17 4.29 4.90
CA SER A 381 20.31 3.57 5.84
C SER A 381 19.52 4.53 6.73
N VAL A 382 18.38 4.10 7.20
CA VAL A 382 17.60 4.82 8.20
C VAL A 382 18.38 4.95 9.52
N ASN A 383 19.25 3.99 9.84
CA ASN A 383 20.05 4.00 11.07
C ASN A 383 21.02 5.19 11.10
N ASP A 384 21.75 5.44 10.00
CA ASP A 384 22.66 6.60 9.90
C ASP A 384 21.90 7.93 9.95
N ALA A 385 20.73 7.96 9.31
CA ALA A 385 19.86 9.15 9.31
C ALA A 385 19.34 9.47 10.72
N VAL A 386 18.86 8.44 11.44
CA VAL A 386 18.38 8.57 12.83
C VAL A 386 19.49 9.01 13.76
N GLU A 387 20.69 8.42 13.68
CA GLU A 387 21.84 8.85 14.47
C GLU A 387 22.12 10.34 14.26
N THR A 388 22.11 10.80 13.00
CA THR A 388 22.29 12.21 12.65
C THR A 388 21.18 13.07 13.22
N ALA A 389 19.92 12.66 13.11
CA ALA A 389 18.78 13.42 13.60
C ALA A 389 18.78 13.54 15.13
N LEU A 390 19.09 12.46 15.86
CA LEU A 390 19.13 12.46 17.32
C LEU A 390 20.20 13.43 17.88
N ARG A 391 21.31 13.65 17.18
CA ARG A 391 22.31 14.66 17.58
C ARG A 391 21.74 16.08 17.58
N HIS A 392 20.72 16.35 16.78
CA HIS A 392 20.05 17.67 16.75
C HIS A 392 19.01 17.85 17.86
N THR A 393 18.71 16.79 18.64
CA THR A 393 17.74 16.83 19.73
C THR A 393 18.40 16.97 21.13
N LEU A 394 19.73 16.98 21.17
CA LEU A 394 20.52 17.21 22.37
C LEU A 394 20.73 18.71 22.59
#